data_dae61009f949e528fe03fcb91df7ddff
#
_entry.id   dae61009f949e528fe03fcb91df7ddff
#
_cell.length_a   1.000
_cell.length_b   1.000
_cell.length_c   1.000
_cell.angle_alpha   90.00
_cell.angle_beta   90.00
_cell.angle_gamma   90.00
#
_symmetry.space_group_name_H-M   'P 1'
#
loop_
_entity.id
_entity.type
_entity.pdbx_description
1 polymer ?
#
loop_
_entity_poly.entity_id
_entity_poly.type
_entity_poly.pdbx_seq_one_letter_code
_entity_poly.pdbx_strand_id
1 'polypeptide(L)'
;DPFQVAQAKFIGASAVMLIVKMLSDIELINLHKLALDLELEVIVEIHNEEDLERALRIPEIKLLGINNRNLDTFETSLSVTENLFPKIPAGKDITIISESGVHTQEDLKFLESIGVDGVLIGESLMKTSLLNPK
;
A
#
# COMPACT_ATOMS: atom_id res chain seq x y z
N ASP A 1 -5.39 -15.74 3.97
CA ASP A 1 -6.32 -16.78 3.50
C ASP A 1 -7.75 -16.23 3.46
N PRO A 2 -8.72 -16.90 2.77
CA PRO A 2 -10.11 -16.43 2.64
C PRO A 2 -10.83 -16.22 3.98
N PHE A 3 -10.52 -17.03 4.99
CA PHE A 3 -11.10 -16.90 6.32
C PHE A 3 -10.73 -15.56 6.97
N GLN A 4 -9.48 -15.13 6.84
CA GLN A 4 -9.03 -13.85 7.39
C GLN A 4 -9.74 -12.66 6.72
N VAL A 5 -10.01 -12.71 5.42
CA VAL A 5 -10.76 -11.67 4.70
C VAL A 5 -12.21 -11.62 5.20
N ALA A 6 -12.87 -12.77 5.34
CA ALA A 6 -14.22 -12.85 5.89
C ALA A 6 -14.27 -12.37 7.35
N GLN A 7 -13.28 -12.74 8.16
CA GLN A 7 -13.17 -12.30 9.55
C GLN A 7 -12.99 -10.77 9.64
N ALA A 8 -12.17 -10.17 8.77
CA ALA A 8 -12.00 -8.73 8.70
C ALA A 8 -13.34 -8.01 8.49
N LYS A 9 -14.15 -8.48 7.54
CA LYS A 9 -15.50 -7.95 7.31
C LYS A 9 -16.37 -8.11 8.54
N PHE A 10 -16.37 -9.29 9.15
CA PHE A 10 -17.21 -9.60 10.33
C PHE A 10 -16.92 -8.68 11.52
N ILE A 11 -15.65 -8.34 11.76
CA ILE A 11 -15.24 -7.43 12.85
C ILE A 11 -15.38 -5.94 12.48
N GLY A 12 -15.89 -5.62 11.29
CA GLY A 12 -16.21 -4.25 10.88
C GLY A 12 -15.08 -3.51 10.18
N ALA A 13 -14.09 -4.20 9.62
CA ALA A 13 -13.07 -3.55 8.79
C ALA A 13 -13.71 -2.93 7.53
N SER A 14 -13.18 -1.80 7.09
CA SER A 14 -13.56 -1.16 5.82
C SER A 14 -12.62 -1.55 4.68
N ALA A 15 -11.39 -1.96 5.01
CA ALA A 15 -10.38 -2.34 4.03
C ALA A 15 -9.53 -3.52 4.54
N VAL A 16 -8.91 -4.22 3.60
CA VAL A 16 -7.88 -5.24 3.87
C VAL A 16 -6.64 -4.93 3.03
N MET A 17 -5.50 -5.39 3.50
CA MET A 17 -4.23 -5.28 2.80
C MET A 17 -3.81 -6.65 2.25
N LEU A 18 -3.44 -6.69 0.99
CA LEU A 18 -2.87 -7.86 0.33
C LEU A 18 -1.41 -7.56 -0.04
N ILE A 19 -0.48 -8.27 0.59
CA ILE A 19 0.95 -8.09 0.38
C ILE A 19 1.38 -9.00 -0.78
N VAL A 20 1.74 -8.42 -1.92
CA VAL A 20 2.06 -9.17 -3.15
C VAL A 20 3.18 -10.17 -2.92
N LYS A 21 4.25 -9.77 -2.24
CA LYS A 21 5.39 -10.63 -1.90
C LYS A 21 5.00 -11.91 -1.15
N MET A 22 3.89 -11.90 -0.39
CA MET A 22 3.44 -12.98 0.48
C MET A 22 2.46 -13.95 -0.17
N LEU A 23 2.01 -13.67 -1.40
CA LEU A 23 0.93 -14.39 -2.06
C LEU A 23 1.36 -14.86 -3.46
N SER A 24 0.88 -16.02 -3.89
CA SER A 24 0.93 -16.40 -5.29
C SER A 24 -0.05 -15.57 -6.13
N ASP A 25 0.13 -15.54 -7.45
CA ASP A 25 -0.75 -14.75 -8.34
C ASP A 25 -2.22 -15.21 -8.26
N ILE A 26 -2.43 -16.53 -8.10
CA ILE A 26 -3.78 -17.10 -7.96
C ILE A 26 -4.41 -16.66 -6.64
N GLU A 27 -3.67 -16.71 -5.53
CA GLU A 27 -4.17 -16.25 -4.23
C GLU A 27 -4.46 -14.75 -4.25
N LEU A 28 -3.57 -13.96 -4.84
CA LEU A 28 -3.70 -12.52 -4.93
C LEU A 28 -5.00 -12.13 -5.65
N ILE A 29 -5.26 -12.71 -6.83
CA ILE A 29 -6.49 -12.45 -7.61
C ILE A 29 -7.74 -12.94 -6.85
N ASN A 30 -7.70 -14.14 -6.27
CA ASN A 30 -8.85 -14.70 -5.59
C ASN A 30 -9.19 -13.95 -4.29
N LEU A 31 -8.18 -13.57 -3.50
CA LEU A 31 -8.40 -12.81 -2.26
C LEU A 31 -8.85 -11.37 -2.55
N HIS A 32 -8.31 -10.75 -3.61
CA HIS A 32 -8.76 -9.44 -4.07
C HIS A 32 -10.24 -9.48 -4.45
N LYS A 33 -10.63 -10.44 -5.30
CA LYS A 33 -12.03 -10.62 -5.70
C LYS A 33 -12.93 -10.87 -4.49
N LEU A 34 -12.55 -11.79 -3.59
CA LEU A 34 -13.33 -12.09 -2.39
C LEU A 34 -13.54 -10.84 -1.52
N ALA A 35 -12.52 -10.03 -1.35
CA ALA A 35 -12.63 -8.80 -0.56
C ALA A 35 -13.61 -7.81 -1.20
N LEU A 36 -13.56 -7.62 -2.52
CA LEU A 36 -14.52 -6.79 -3.25
C LEU A 36 -15.96 -7.34 -3.15
N ASP A 37 -16.15 -8.66 -3.29
CA ASP A 37 -17.45 -9.32 -3.15
C ASP A 37 -18.04 -9.13 -1.73
N LEU A 38 -17.18 -8.93 -0.73
CA LEU A 38 -17.56 -8.60 0.65
C LEU A 38 -17.63 -7.09 0.92
N GLU A 39 -17.57 -6.27 -0.11
CA GLU A 39 -17.61 -4.80 -0.01
C GLU A 39 -16.51 -4.25 0.91
N LEU A 40 -15.30 -4.79 0.80
CA LEU A 40 -14.09 -4.27 1.42
C LEU A 40 -13.25 -3.54 0.37
N GLU A 41 -12.65 -2.43 0.75
CA GLU A 41 -11.56 -1.83 -0.02
C GLU A 41 -10.31 -2.70 0.08
N VAL A 42 -9.48 -2.72 -0.96
CA VAL A 42 -8.28 -3.56 -0.98
C VAL A 42 -7.05 -2.71 -1.29
N ILE A 43 -6.15 -2.62 -0.32
CA ILE A 43 -4.81 -2.08 -0.52
C ILE A 43 -3.93 -3.22 -1.03
N VAL A 44 -3.43 -3.09 -2.26
CA VAL A 44 -2.46 -4.04 -2.81
C VAL A 44 -1.07 -3.49 -2.55
N GLU A 45 -0.33 -4.10 -1.63
CA GLU A 45 0.97 -3.63 -1.17
C GLU A 45 2.10 -4.23 -2.01
N ILE A 46 2.99 -3.36 -2.50
CA ILE A 46 4.18 -3.70 -3.30
C ILE A 46 5.45 -3.15 -2.65
N HIS A 47 6.60 -3.81 -2.94
CA HIS A 47 7.91 -3.43 -2.43
C HIS A 47 8.95 -3.20 -3.53
N ASN A 48 8.71 -3.70 -4.73
CA ASN A 48 9.64 -3.67 -5.84
C ASN A 48 8.92 -3.72 -7.19
N GLU A 49 9.68 -3.71 -8.27
CA GLU A 49 9.14 -3.69 -9.63
C GLU A 49 8.43 -5.00 -10.01
N GLU A 50 8.93 -6.14 -9.55
CA GLU A 50 8.29 -7.44 -9.77
C GLU A 50 6.90 -7.48 -9.11
N ASP A 51 6.79 -7.00 -7.87
CA ASP A 51 5.51 -6.87 -7.18
C ASP A 51 4.56 -5.94 -7.96
N LEU A 52 5.07 -4.82 -8.48
CA LEU A 52 4.27 -3.89 -9.29
C LEU A 52 3.71 -4.57 -10.54
N GLU A 53 4.54 -5.30 -11.28
CA GLU A 53 4.09 -6.03 -12.47
C GLU A 53 2.98 -7.04 -12.14
N ARG A 54 3.12 -7.76 -11.02
CA ARG A 54 2.12 -8.72 -10.54
C ARG A 54 0.82 -8.02 -10.11
N ALA A 55 0.93 -6.94 -9.36
CA ALA A 55 -0.22 -6.14 -8.91
C ALA A 55 -1.02 -5.59 -10.09
N LEU A 56 -0.36 -5.09 -11.15
CA LEU A 56 -1.01 -4.53 -12.33
C LEU A 56 -1.79 -5.55 -13.18
N ARG A 57 -1.63 -6.85 -12.92
CA ARG A 57 -2.42 -7.93 -13.55
C ARG A 57 -3.73 -8.21 -12.81
N ILE A 58 -3.92 -7.65 -11.61
CA ILE A 58 -5.15 -7.82 -10.84
C ILE A 58 -6.29 -7.06 -11.54
N PRO A 59 -7.40 -7.73 -11.89
CA PRO A 59 -8.57 -7.05 -12.42
C PRO A 59 -9.12 -6.03 -11.41
N GLU A 60 -9.51 -4.86 -11.90
CA GLU A 60 -10.17 -3.82 -11.10
C GLU A 60 -9.37 -3.30 -9.90
N ILE A 61 -8.03 -3.38 -9.96
CA ILE A 61 -7.19 -2.76 -8.93
C ILE A 61 -7.47 -1.25 -8.86
N LYS A 62 -7.75 -0.74 -7.65
CA LYS A 62 -8.08 0.65 -7.39
C LYS A 62 -7.13 1.35 -6.42
N LEU A 63 -6.47 0.60 -5.57
CA LEU A 63 -5.63 1.15 -4.50
C LEU A 63 -4.33 0.37 -4.40
N LEU A 64 -3.22 1.05 -4.64
CA LEU A 64 -1.87 0.52 -4.62
C LEU A 64 -1.07 1.17 -3.49
N GLY A 65 -0.50 0.35 -2.63
CA GLY A 65 0.39 0.79 -1.56
C GLY A 65 1.85 0.49 -1.87
N ILE A 66 2.69 1.51 -1.88
CA ILE A 66 4.15 1.33 -2.05
C ILE A 66 4.77 1.35 -0.66
N ASN A 67 5.25 0.20 -0.19
CA ASN A 67 5.86 0.09 1.13
C ASN A 67 7.36 0.38 1.05
N ASN A 68 7.78 1.45 1.72
CA ASN A 68 9.18 1.88 1.82
C ASN A 68 10.01 1.05 2.81
N ARG A 69 9.35 0.14 3.55
CA ARG A 69 10.04 -0.76 4.49
C ARG A 69 10.43 -2.05 3.78
N ASN A 70 11.71 -2.37 3.83
CA ASN A 70 12.17 -3.71 3.45
C ASN A 70 11.74 -4.71 4.52
N LEU A 71 10.96 -5.73 4.16
CA LEU A 71 10.44 -6.72 5.11
C LEU A 71 11.50 -7.70 5.62
N ASP A 72 12.65 -7.79 4.95
CA ASP A 72 13.76 -8.67 5.34
C ASP A 72 14.74 -7.98 6.31
N THR A 73 15.03 -6.69 6.09
CA THR A 73 15.97 -5.90 6.91
C THR A 73 15.30 -4.92 7.86
N PHE A 74 14.01 -4.63 7.67
CA PHE A 74 13.21 -3.60 8.34
C PHE A 74 13.70 -2.16 8.14
N GLU A 75 14.69 -1.94 7.29
CA GLU A 75 15.12 -0.61 6.88
C GLU A 75 14.05 0.07 6.02
N THR A 76 13.94 1.39 6.15
CA THR A 76 13.00 2.21 5.39
C THR A 76 13.74 3.21 4.50
N SER A 77 13.26 3.39 3.26
CA SER A 77 13.76 4.41 2.34
C SER A 77 12.65 4.90 1.42
N LEU A 78 12.40 6.20 1.41
CA LEU A 78 11.44 6.83 0.50
C LEU A 78 11.83 6.69 -0.97
N SER A 79 13.08 6.30 -1.26
CA SER A 79 13.54 6.01 -2.62
C SER A 79 12.75 4.86 -3.27
N VAL A 80 12.12 3.97 -2.49
CA VAL A 80 11.26 2.92 -3.03
C VAL A 80 10.07 3.54 -3.75
N THR A 81 9.37 4.47 -3.10
CA THR A 81 8.26 5.21 -3.74
C THR A 81 8.76 6.05 -4.91
N GLU A 82 9.86 6.77 -4.76
CA GLU A 82 10.46 7.59 -5.83
C GLU A 82 10.76 6.77 -7.09
N ASN A 83 11.28 5.55 -6.93
CA ASN A 83 11.65 4.69 -8.04
C ASN A 83 10.47 3.95 -8.67
N LEU A 84 9.46 3.57 -7.88
CA LEU A 84 8.31 2.79 -8.38
C LEU A 84 7.20 3.66 -8.96
N PHE A 85 6.94 4.82 -8.38
CA PHE A 85 5.85 5.70 -8.81
C PHE A 85 5.87 6.02 -10.31
N PRO A 86 7.01 6.39 -10.94
CA PRO A 86 7.05 6.70 -12.37
C PRO A 86 6.76 5.50 -13.28
N LYS A 87 6.85 4.27 -12.75
CA LYS A 87 6.60 3.03 -13.50
C LYS A 87 5.13 2.61 -13.50
N ILE A 88 4.31 3.26 -12.67
CA ILE A 88 2.87 3.02 -12.65
C ILE A 88 2.25 3.70 -13.88
N PRO A 89 1.47 2.96 -14.70
CA PRO A 89 0.91 3.51 -15.92
C PRO A 89 0.02 4.73 -15.67
N ALA A 90 0.35 5.85 -16.30
CA ALA A 90 -0.47 7.04 -16.25
C ALA A 90 -1.86 6.80 -16.87
N GLY A 91 -2.88 7.45 -16.32
CA GLY A 91 -4.27 7.35 -16.82
C GLY A 91 -5.04 6.12 -16.34
N LYS A 92 -4.46 5.24 -15.54
CA LYS A 92 -5.22 4.27 -14.77
C LYS A 92 -5.87 4.95 -13.56
N ASP A 93 -7.14 4.61 -13.28
CA ASP A 93 -7.86 5.06 -12.09
C ASP A 93 -7.41 4.24 -10.88
N ILE A 94 -6.16 4.46 -10.46
CA ILE A 94 -5.53 3.80 -9.32
C ILE A 94 -5.07 4.88 -8.34
N THR A 95 -5.56 4.81 -7.11
CA THR A 95 -5.07 5.62 -5.99
C THR A 95 -3.75 5.04 -5.49
N ILE A 96 -2.73 5.87 -5.35
CA ILE A 96 -1.38 5.46 -4.95
C ILE A 96 -1.07 6.04 -3.59
N ILE A 97 -0.78 5.18 -2.62
CA ILE A 97 -0.33 5.58 -1.29
C ILE A 97 1.11 5.12 -1.04
N SER A 98 1.87 5.96 -0.34
CA SER A 98 3.20 5.61 0.16
C SER A 98 3.11 5.18 1.61
N GLU A 99 3.72 4.05 1.96
CA GLU A 99 3.62 3.43 3.28
C GLU A 99 4.97 3.34 3.94
N SER A 100 5.02 3.60 5.24
CA SER A 100 6.24 3.57 6.06
C SER A 100 7.29 4.64 5.68
N GLY A 101 8.22 4.89 6.59
CA GLY A 101 9.39 5.74 6.34
C GLY A 101 9.14 7.24 6.43
N VAL A 102 7.92 7.67 6.73
CA VAL A 102 7.59 9.08 6.95
C VAL A 102 7.83 9.44 8.41
N HIS A 103 8.78 10.33 8.67
CA HIS A 103 9.19 10.75 10.01
C HIS A 103 9.11 12.26 10.20
N THR A 104 9.18 13.04 9.12
CA THR A 104 9.26 14.51 9.16
C THR A 104 8.26 15.15 8.20
N GLN A 105 8.08 16.48 8.35
CA GLN A 105 7.28 17.26 7.41
C GLN A 105 7.95 17.37 6.02
N GLU A 106 9.28 17.29 5.98
CA GLU A 106 10.07 17.25 4.75
C GLU A 106 9.80 15.98 3.97
N ASP A 107 9.67 14.83 4.66
CA ASP A 107 9.28 13.56 4.03
C ASP A 107 7.92 13.66 3.36
N LEU A 108 6.94 14.28 4.03
CA LEU A 108 5.60 14.49 3.46
C LEU A 108 5.66 15.38 2.21
N LYS A 109 6.40 16.50 2.25
CA LYS A 109 6.58 17.38 1.09
C LYS A 109 7.28 16.68 -0.07
N PHE A 110 8.26 15.82 0.24
CA PHE A 110 8.95 15.03 -0.76
C PHE A 110 7.98 14.07 -1.47
N LEU A 111 7.16 13.32 -0.73
CA LEU A 111 6.16 12.43 -1.29
C LEU A 111 5.07 13.16 -2.08
N GLU A 112 4.63 14.32 -1.59
CA GLU A 112 3.72 15.21 -2.31
C GLU A 112 4.32 15.65 -3.65
N SER A 113 5.62 15.98 -3.68
CA SER A 113 6.32 16.36 -4.91
C SER A 113 6.44 15.22 -5.93
N ILE A 114 6.46 13.97 -5.49
CA ILE A 114 6.41 12.77 -6.35
C ILE A 114 5.02 12.64 -6.99
N GLY A 115 3.96 13.01 -6.26
CA GLY A 115 2.59 12.97 -6.74
C GLY A 115 1.76 11.80 -6.22
N VAL A 116 2.14 11.18 -5.08
CA VAL A 116 1.30 10.17 -4.43
C VAL A 116 0.01 10.79 -3.91
N ASP A 117 -1.08 10.01 -3.90
CA ASP A 117 -2.40 10.49 -3.47
C ASP A 117 -2.54 10.52 -1.95
N GLY A 118 -1.71 9.75 -1.23
CA GLY A 118 -1.76 9.69 0.21
C GLY A 118 -0.58 8.96 0.83
N VAL A 119 -0.56 8.95 2.16
CA VAL A 119 0.44 8.23 2.96
C VAL A 119 -0.22 7.40 4.05
N LEU A 120 0.35 6.23 4.33
CA LEU A 120 -0.02 5.41 5.47
C LEU A 120 1.07 5.51 6.53
N ILE A 121 0.74 6.09 7.67
CA ILE A 121 1.68 6.33 8.77
C ILE A 121 1.17 5.60 10.02
N GLY A 122 1.96 4.68 10.55
CA GLY A 122 1.67 3.99 11.79
C GLY A 122 2.64 4.36 12.90
N GLU A 123 3.88 3.89 12.81
CA GLU A 123 4.89 4.00 13.86
C GLU A 123 5.19 5.45 14.27
N SER A 124 5.31 6.36 13.31
CA SER A 124 5.64 7.76 13.56
C SER A 124 4.55 8.52 14.31
N LEU A 125 3.28 8.15 14.12
CA LEU A 125 2.16 8.72 14.89
C LEU A 125 2.21 8.31 16.36
N MET A 126 2.65 7.11 16.64
CA MET A 126 2.81 6.62 18.03
C MET A 126 3.94 7.35 18.77
N LYS A 127 4.88 7.95 18.05
CA LYS A 127 6.01 8.73 18.61
C LYS A 127 5.77 10.25 18.67
N THR A 128 4.57 10.73 18.37
CA THR A 128 3.98 12.06 18.64
C THR A 128 4.58 13.32 18.00
N SER A 129 5.57 13.27 17.12
CA SER A 129 6.15 14.50 16.57
C SER A 129 5.41 15.07 15.34
N LEU A 130 4.63 14.25 14.62
CA LEU A 130 3.90 14.68 13.42
C LEU A 130 2.57 15.37 13.71
N LEU A 131 1.98 15.14 14.88
CA LEU A 131 0.67 15.70 15.28
C LEU A 131 0.76 17.02 16.02
N ASN A 132 1.96 17.46 16.42
CA ASN A 132 2.21 18.76 17.04
C ASN A 132 3.13 19.61 16.15
N PRO A 133 2.61 20.31 15.15
CA PRO A 133 3.37 21.36 14.50
C PRO A 133 3.62 22.49 15.52
N LYS A 134 4.89 22.73 15.86
CA LYS A 134 5.28 23.95 16.58
C LYS A 134 5.16 25.15 15.66
#